data_195737c02850baf3e6b359c19c95c097
#
_entry.id   195737c02850baf3e6b359c19c95c097
#
_cell.length_a   1.000
_cell.length_b   1.000
_cell.length_c   1.000
_cell.angle_alpha   90.00
_cell.angle_beta   90.00
_cell.angle_gamma   90.00
#
_symmetry.space_group_name_H-M   'P 1'
#
loop_
_entity.id
_entity.type
_entity.pdbx_description
1 polymer ?
#
loop_
_entity_poly.entity_id
_entity_poly.type
_entity_poly.pdbx_seq_one_letter_code
_entity_poly.pdbx_strand_id
1 'polypeptide(L)'
;IAQVSTDGSLTLGPLLVDTQFPVTGFVASGNYIWASTSVAGDNGFDNAILIRIDLGTQFDDGTFAYAYDLQYESDEDSYASGVLFAEDRLHIIVNEGGDAGEIKTEKLSLKRATGWLQTGKIRYGTVEPKFFRYINVQCTTGQGDNVSVYTIDKNGTTNSLAILSEGLSNQDVSMTTVENKQEYISLKFVFNNVTDDQELPVLEAYQIKAVPATRRQRIYQYPLSCYDSEMDRYSSIFGYTGRAMEFIQRLEAIEETGRFVNVTDYRTGEQYQGVIEEVRFTNESSPDKNSSGFGGLLLVTVRKL
;
A
#
# COMPACT_ATOMS: atom_id res chain seq x y z
N ILE A 1 -23.06 4.66 11.63
CA ILE A 1 -24.08 5.67 11.32
C ILE A 1 -25.25 4.96 10.64
N ALA A 2 -26.46 5.29 11.01
CA ALA A 2 -27.67 4.76 10.40
C ALA A 2 -28.46 5.91 9.76
N GLN A 3 -29.01 5.67 8.59
CA GLN A 3 -29.90 6.61 7.91
C GLN A 3 -31.35 6.17 8.16
N VAL A 4 -32.16 7.11 8.62
CA VAL A 4 -33.61 6.91 8.74
C VAL A 4 -34.28 7.57 7.53
N SER A 5 -34.95 6.77 6.70
CA SER A 5 -35.73 7.26 5.57
C SER A 5 -37.05 7.91 6.02
N THR A 6 -37.68 8.68 5.15
CA THR A 6 -38.94 9.36 5.43
C THR A 6 -40.11 8.40 5.73
N ASP A 7 -39.99 7.13 5.31
CA ASP A 7 -40.92 6.03 5.59
C ASP A 7 -40.67 5.33 6.95
N GLY A 8 -39.64 5.79 7.69
CA GLY A 8 -39.22 5.20 8.96
C GLY A 8 -38.31 3.97 8.82
N SER A 9 -37.94 3.58 7.60
CA SER A 9 -36.97 2.50 7.40
C SER A 9 -35.57 2.91 7.87
N LEU A 10 -34.87 1.97 8.51
CA LEU A 10 -33.52 2.17 9.03
C LEU A 10 -32.51 1.46 8.12
N THR A 11 -31.63 2.21 7.49
CA THR A 11 -30.48 1.66 6.75
C THR A 11 -29.24 1.82 7.60
N LEU A 12 -28.61 0.69 7.97
CA LEU A 12 -27.34 0.70 8.69
C LEU A 12 -26.21 0.99 7.71
N GLY A 13 -25.43 2.02 7.98
CA GLY A 13 -24.20 2.33 7.29
C GLY A 13 -23.03 1.46 7.76
N PRO A 14 -21.85 1.63 7.16
CA PRO A 14 -20.65 0.90 7.55
C PRO A 14 -20.25 1.21 9.00
N LEU A 15 -19.53 0.26 9.61
CA LEU A 15 -18.86 0.48 10.88
C LEU A 15 -17.78 1.53 10.69
N LEU A 16 -17.85 2.66 11.44
CA LEU A 16 -16.90 3.74 11.30
C LEU A 16 -15.63 3.52 12.13
N VAL A 17 -15.83 3.10 13.36
CA VAL A 17 -14.76 2.88 14.34
C VAL A 17 -15.11 1.65 15.15
N ASP A 18 -14.16 0.73 15.28
CA ASP A 18 -14.24 -0.37 16.22
C ASP A 18 -13.59 0.09 17.55
N THR A 19 -14.41 0.42 18.53
CA THR A 19 -13.95 0.87 19.84
C THR A 19 -13.96 -0.29 20.83
N GLN A 20 -12.91 -0.45 21.61
CA GLN A 20 -12.86 -1.44 22.70
C GLN A 20 -13.95 -1.18 23.75
N PHE A 21 -14.31 0.08 23.95
CA PHE A 21 -15.28 0.53 24.92
C PHE A 21 -16.53 1.11 24.22
N PRO A 22 -17.68 1.07 24.86
CA PRO A 22 -18.90 1.62 24.27
C PRO A 22 -18.81 3.14 24.13
N VAL A 23 -19.48 3.66 23.10
CA VAL A 23 -19.71 5.10 22.97
C VAL A 23 -20.68 5.53 24.07
N THR A 24 -20.26 6.48 24.91
CA THR A 24 -20.99 6.95 26.08
C THR A 24 -21.87 8.18 25.82
N GLY A 25 -21.56 8.91 24.75
CA GLY A 25 -22.32 10.06 24.33
C GLY A 25 -21.94 10.53 22.93
N PHE A 26 -22.81 11.28 22.31
CA PHE A 26 -22.50 11.94 21.05
C PHE A 26 -23.26 13.27 20.95
N VAL A 27 -22.69 14.20 20.23
CA VAL A 27 -23.27 15.49 19.90
C VAL A 27 -22.94 15.85 18.45
N ALA A 28 -23.88 16.50 17.77
CA ALA A 28 -23.70 16.98 16.42
C ALA A 28 -23.74 18.50 16.37
N SER A 29 -22.85 19.08 15.58
CA SER A 29 -22.83 20.51 15.26
C SER A 29 -22.29 20.73 13.85
N GLY A 30 -23.06 21.40 12.99
CA GLY A 30 -22.72 21.55 11.57
C GLY A 30 -22.58 20.20 10.88
N ASN A 31 -21.46 19.99 10.20
CA ASN A 31 -21.12 18.76 9.50
C ASN A 31 -20.37 17.73 10.36
N TYR A 32 -20.23 17.99 11.65
CA TYR A 32 -19.45 17.14 12.55
C TYR A 32 -20.32 16.43 13.57
N ILE A 33 -19.94 15.18 13.87
CA ILE A 33 -20.41 14.46 15.02
C ILE A 33 -19.22 14.21 15.94
N TRP A 34 -19.34 14.51 17.22
CA TRP A 34 -18.39 14.11 18.23
C TRP A 34 -18.96 12.97 19.05
N ALA A 35 -18.17 11.93 19.25
CA ALA A 35 -18.51 10.77 20.04
C ALA A 35 -17.50 10.59 21.17
N SER A 36 -17.97 10.46 22.39
CA SER A 36 -17.14 10.17 23.56
C SER A 36 -17.08 8.66 23.82
N THR A 37 -15.89 8.16 24.08
CA THR A 37 -15.60 6.76 24.44
C THR A 37 -14.30 6.68 25.23
N SER A 38 -13.80 5.48 25.47
CA SER A 38 -12.52 5.25 26.10
C SER A 38 -11.67 4.30 25.26
N VAL A 39 -10.38 4.27 25.50
CA VAL A 39 -9.42 3.39 24.84
C VAL A 39 -8.32 3.01 25.81
N ALA A 40 -7.78 1.78 25.70
CA ALA A 40 -6.64 1.37 26.48
C ALA A 40 -5.42 2.25 26.15
N GLY A 41 -4.80 2.83 27.14
CA GLY A 41 -3.63 3.70 26.99
C GLY A 41 -2.32 2.93 27.06
N ASP A 42 -1.26 3.55 26.54
CA ASP A 42 0.10 2.99 26.55
C ASP A 42 0.70 2.92 27.96
N ASN A 43 0.15 3.69 28.89
CA ASN A 43 0.56 3.73 30.31
C ASN A 43 -0.02 2.59 31.16
N GLY A 44 -0.87 1.73 30.56
CA GLY A 44 -1.55 0.63 31.25
C GLY A 44 -2.88 1.03 31.90
N PHE A 45 -3.29 2.27 31.79
CA PHE A 45 -4.59 2.80 32.21
C PHE A 45 -5.47 3.09 31.00
N ASP A 46 -6.79 3.07 31.20
CA ASP A 46 -7.72 3.47 30.14
C ASP A 46 -7.75 5.00 30.02
N ASN A 47 -7.88 5.48 28.78
CA ASN A 47 -7.90 6.90 28.46
C ASN A 47 -9.26 7.31 27.91
N ALA A 48 -9.81 8.42 28.38
CA ALA A 48 -11.00 9.03 27.79
C ALA A 48 -10.66 9.67 26.44
N ILE A 49 -11.43 9.40 25.41
CA ILE A 49 -11.21 9.97 24.08
C ILE A 49 -12.48 10.64 23.53
N LEU A 50 -12.25 11.60 22.64
CA LEU A 50 -13.26 12.24 21.84
C LEU A 50 -12.94 12.01 20.36
N ILE A 51 -13.86 11.39 19.66
CA ILE A 51 -13.74 11.12 18.22
C ILE A 51 -14.59 12.14 17.48
N ARG A 52 -14.01 12.82 16.49
CA ARG A 52 -14.72 13.70 15.57
C ARG A 52 -14.91 12.98 14.23
N ILE A 53 -16.13 12.96 13.74
CA ILE A 53 -16.54 12.38 12.47
C ILE A 53 -17.00 13.52 11.56
N ASP A 54 -16.43 13.62 10.36
CA ASP A 54 -16.81 14.60 9.35
C ASP A 54 -17.83 13.99 8.40
N LEU A 55 -19.06 14.46 8.47
CA LEU A 55 -20.16 14.02 7.58
C LEU A 55 -20.05 14.64 6.17
N GLY A 56 -19.26 15.67 5.99
CA GLY A 56 -19.02 16.32 4.70
C GLY A 56 -18.02 15.56 3.83
N THR A 57 -17.21 14.68 4.42
CA THR A 57 -16.17 13.92 3.72
C THR A 57 -16.47 12.43 3.80
N GLN A 58 -17.03 11.87 2.71
CA GLN A 58 -17.31 10.45 2.58
C GLN A 58 -16.31 9.82 1.61
N PHE A 59 -15.75 8.67 2.00
CA PHE A 59 -14.86 7.87 1.15
C PHE A 59 -15.65 6.98 0.18
N ASP A 60 -14.98 6.45 -0.83
CA ASP A 60 -15.58 5.59 -1.87
C ASP A 60 -16.23 4.31 -1.32
N ASP A 61 -15.78 3.84 -0.17
CA ASP A 61 -16.34 2.68 0.54
C ASP A 61 -17.57 3.01 1.39
N GLY A 62 -18.01 4.28 1.37
CA GLY A 62 -19.14 4.79 2.13
C GLY A 62 -18.84 5.14 3.58
N THR A 63 -17.59 5.01 4.04
CA THR A 63 -17.16 5.46 5.36
C THR A 63 -16.96 6.98 5.40
N PHE A 64 -17.00 7.56 6.60
CA PHE A 64 -16.74 8.99 6.80
C PHE A 64 -15.35 9.20 7.38
N ALA A 65 -14.75 10.34 7.06
CA ALA A 65 -13.49 10.75 7.68
C ALA A 65 -13.70 10.94 9.18
N TYR A 66 -12.78 10.44 10.00
CA TYR A 66 -12.82 10.64 11.44
C TYR A 66 -11.40 10.83 12.00
N ALA A 67 -11.32 11.48 13.16
CA ALA A 67 -10.08 11.69 13.89
C ALA A 67 -10.32 11.64 15.40
N TYR A 68 -9.28 11.33 16.15
CA TYR A 68 -9.27 11.53 17.59
C TYR A 68 -9.00 13.01 17.88
N ASP A 69 -10.01 13.72 18.35
CA ASP A 69 -9.94 15.14 18.65
C ASP A 69 -9.29 15.41 20.00
N LEU A 70 -9.53 14.50 20.96
CA LEU A 70 -8.97 14.57 22.28
C LEU A 70 -8.64 13.13 22.73
N GLN A 71 -7.48 12.98 23.35
CA GLN A 71 -7.14 11.84 24.20
C GLN A 71 -6.71 12.41 25.53
N TYR A 72 -7.43 12.07 26.58
CA TYR A 72 -7.13 12.48 27.93
C TYR A 72 -6.38 11.36 28.63
N GLU A 73 -5.09 11.58 28.87
CA GLU A 73 -4.21 10.66 29.55
C GLU A 73 -4.15 11.05 31.04
N SER A 74 -4.33 10.08 31.91
CA SER A 74 -4.24 10.20 33.37
C SER A 74 -3.30 9.15 33.90
N ASP A 75 -2.80 9.35 35.14
CA ASP A 75 -2.06 8.34 35.91
C ASP A 75 -2.99 7.25 36.47
N GLU A 76 -4.30 7.39 36.29
CA GLU A 76 -5.35 6.47 36.71
C GLU A 76 -6.30 6.21 35.51
N ASP A 77 -7.10 5.15 35.59
CA ASP A 77 -8.12 4.87 34.57
C ASP A 77 -9.05 6.06 34.37
N SER A 78 -9.17 6.54 33.14
CA SER A 78 -10.07 7.64 32.81
C SER A 78 -11.10 7.20 31.79
N TYR A 79 -12.37 7.48 32.06
CA TYR A 79 -13.49 7.09 31.22
C TYR A 79 -14.29 8.32 30.79
N ALA A 80 -14.57 8.39 29.47
CA ALA A 80 -15.50 9.39 28.98
C ALA A 80 -16.94 8.98 29.30
N SER A 81 -17.69 9.82 30.01
CA SER A 81 -19.08 9.58 30.38
C SER A 81 -20.08 10.29 29.47
N GLY A 82 -19.65 11.26 28.70
CA GLY A 82 -20.48 11.99 27.77
C GLY A 82 -19.78 13.17 27.13
N VAL A 83 -20.42 13.73 26.11
CA VAL A 83 -19.99 14.93 25.42
C VAL A 83 -21.17 15.84 25.15
N LEU A 84 -20.98 17.14 25.25
CA LEU A 84 -21.98 18.13 24.90
C LEU A 84 -21.33 19.32 24.18
N PHE A 85 -22.11 20.04 23.38
CA PHE A 85 -21.70 21.26 22.71
C PHE A 85 -22.54 22.41 23.28
N ALA A 86 -21.90 23.35 23.90
CA ALA A 86 -22.54 24.52 24.50
C ALA A 86 -21.62 25.74 24.39
N GLU A 87 -22.19 26.93 24.23
CA GLU A 87 -21.44 28.20 24.14
C GLU A 87 -20.33 28.16 23.05
N ASP A 88 -20.61 27.49 21.91
CA ASP A 88 -19.68 27.28 20.79
C ASP A 88 -18.41 26.51 21.18
N ARG A 89 -18.49 25.67 22.20
CA ARG A 89 -17.39 24.84 22.71
C ARG A 89 -17.83 23.42 22.98
N LEU A 90 -16.87 22.52 22.85
CA LEU A 90 -17.04 21.15 23.28
C LEU A 90 -16.73 20.99 24.78
N HIS A 91 -17.56 20.20 25.42
CA HIS A 91 -17.37 19.80 26.81
C HIS A 91 -17.42 18.26 26.85
N ILE A 92 -16.40 17.64 27.43
CA ILE A 92 -16.35 16.20 27.68
C ILE A 92 -16.40 15.95 29.19
N ILE A 93 -17.23 14.98 29.58
CA ILE A 93 -17.31 14.54 30.97
C ILE A 93 -16.36 13.37 31.12
N VAL A 94 -15.36 13.52 31.99
CA VAL A 94 -14.31 12.52 32.25
C VAL A 94 -14.42 12.09 33.72
N ASN A 95 -14.44 10.77 33.94
CA ASN A 95 -14.32 10.18 35.27
C ASN A 95 -12.90 9.63 35.44
N GLU A 96 -12.23 9.96 36.54
CA GLU A 96 -10.90 9.48 36.90
C GLU A 96 -11.00 8.59 38.13
N GLY A 97 -10.39 7.40 38.11
CA GLY A 97 -10.18 6.54 39.27
C GLY A 97 -11.39 6.17 40.10
N GLY A 98 -12.60 6.29 39.57
CA GLY A 98 -13.83 5.92 40.24
C GLY A 98 -14.47 7.00 41.11
N ASP A 99 -13.88 8.19 41.22
CA ASP A 99 -14.40 9.34 41.96
C ASP A 99 -15.09 10.38 41.03
N ALA A 100 -15.40 11.54 41.53
CA ALA A 100 -16.24 12.54 40.91
C ALA A 100 -15.79 12.88 39.47
N GLY A 101 -16.74 12.81 38.50
CA GLY A 101 -16.51 13.21 37.14
C GLY A 101 -16.15 14.69 37.01
N GLU A 102 -15.20 15.01 36.14
CA GLU A 102 -14.84 16.36 35.80
C GLU A 102 -15.38 16.73 34.40
N ILE A 103 -15.74 17.99 34.23
CA ILE A 103 -16.09 18.54 32.93
C ILE A 103 -14.83 19.24 32.38
N LYS A 104 -14.25 18.66 31.33
CA LYS A 104 -13.17 19.31 30.59
C LYS A 104 -13.78 20.11 29.44
N THR A 105 -13.47 21.38 29.36
CA THR A 105 -13.97 22.29 28.33
C THR A 105 -12.89 22.61 27.31
N GLU A 106 -13.25 22.55 26.03
CA GLU A 106 -12.35 22.95 24.94
C GLU A 106 -11.86 24.39 25.16
N LYS A 107 -10.55 24.57 25.08
CA LYS A 107 -9.91 25.86 25.23
C LYS A 107 -9.35 26.33 23.88
N LEU A 108 -10.17 27.07 23.13
CA LEU A 108 -9.86 27.51 21.76
C LEU A 108 -8.56 28.32 21.64
N SER A 109 -8.12 28.96 22.74
CA SER A 109 -6.88 29.73 22.79
C SER A 109 -5.62 28.92 23.03
N LEU A 110 -5.72 27.64 23.39
CA LEU A 110 -4.58 26.76 23.57
C LEU A 110 -4.55 25.73 22.45
N LYS A 111 -3.39 25.56 21.89
CA LYS A 111 -3.12 24.52 20.90
C LYS A 111 -2.34 23.38 21.56
N ARG A 112 -2.54 22.14 21.08
CA ARG A 112 -1.73 21.01 21.58
C ARG A 112 -0.30 21.15 21.10
N ALA A 113 0.63 20.80 21.98
CA ALA A 113 2.05 20.75 21.64
C ALA A 113 2.38 19.69 20.57
N THR A 114 1.60 18.60 20.52
CA THR A 114 1.82 17.53 19.56
C THR A 114 0.50 17.00 19.03
N GLY A 115 0.52 16.61 17.77
CA GLY A 115 -0.58 15.89 17.10
C GLY A 115 -0.02 14.94 16.06
N TRP A 116 -0.82 13.98 15.59
CA TRP A 116 -0.38 13.13 14.51
C TRP A 116 -1.52 12.77 13.56
N LEU A 117 -1.15 12.51 12.32
CA LEU A 117 -2.01 12.00 11.26
C LEU A 117 -1.38 10.74 10.68
N GLN A 118 -2.15 9.67 10.56
CA GLN A 118 -1.70 8.44 9.90
C GLN A 118 -2.63 8.11 8.74
N THR A 119 -2.04 7.84 7.57
CA THR A 119 -2.81 7.41 6.39
C THR A 119 -3.22 5.95 6.51
N GLY A 120 -4.25 5.57 5.78
CA GLY A 120 -4.50 4.17 5.48
C GLY A 120 -3.36 3.54 4.66
N LYS A 121 -3.54 2.27 4.28
CA LYS A 121 -2.58 1.50 3.47
C LYS A 121 -2.58 1.99 2.02
N ILE A 122 -1.48 2.56 1.57
CA ILE A 122 -1.30 3.11 0.23
C ILE A 122 -0.84 1.99 -0.71
N ARG A 123 -1.72 1.53 -1.60
CA ARG A 123 -1.52 0.35 -2.47
C ARG A 123 -1.52 0.65 -3.96
N TYR A 124 -2.01 1.80 -4.41
CA TYR A 124 -2.24 2.15 -5.82
C TYR A 124 -3.11 1.12 -6.57
N GLY A 125 -4.14 0.59 -5.92
CA GLY A 125 -5.07 -0.37 -6.51
C GLY A 125 -4.51 -1.75 -6.86
N THR A 126 -3.28 -2.07 -6.46
CA THR A 126 -2.61 -3.35 -6.76
C THR A 126 -1.94 -3.94 -5.52
N VAL A 127 -1.98 -5.27 -5.41
CA VAL A 127 -1.28 -6.04 -4.36
C VAL A 127 0.17 -6.37 -4.71
N GLU A 128 0.60 -6.05 -5.94
CA GLU A 128 1.98 -6.31 -6.35
C GLU A 128 2.98 -5.48 -5.53
N PRO A 129 4.15 -6.05 -5.19
CA PRO A 129 5.21 -5.32 -4.51
C PRO A 129 5.70 -4.13 -5.34
N LYS A 130 5.99 -3.03 -4.64
CA LYS A 130 6.46 -1.77 -5.23
C LYS A 130 7.71 -1.30 -4.52
N PHE A 131 8.53 -0.52 -5.25
CA PHE A 131 9.59 0.30 -4.68
C PHE A 131 9.04 1.70 -4.44
N PHE A 132 8.86 2.08 -3.22
CA PHE A 132 8.55 3.46 -2.83
C PHE A 132 9.86 4.26 -2.84
N ARG A 133 9.96 5.27 -3.70
CA ARG A 133 11.23 5.99 -3.93
C ARG A 133 11.36 7.25 -3.12
N TYR A 134 10.35 8.09 -3.18
CA TYR A 134 10.32 9.35 -2.46
C TYR A 134 8.89 9.82 -2.21
N ILE A 135 8.77 10.65 -1.21
CA ILE A 135 7.58 11.40 -0.89
C ILE A 135 7.87 12.88 -1.04
N ASN A 136 7.03 13.59 -1.78
CA ASN A 136 6.99 15.04 -1.78
C ASN A 136 5.99 15.49 -0.72
N VAL A 137 6.38 16.37 0.18
CA VAL A 137 5.54 16.88 1.26
C VAL A 137 5.50 18.39 1.19
N GLN A 138 4.30 18.96 1.17
CA GLN A 138 4.04 20.37 1.31
C GLN A 138 3.49 20.65 2.71
N CYS A 139 4.19 21.46 3.47
CA CYS A 139 3.74 21.85 4.79
C CYS A 139 4.18 23.30 5.09
N THR A 140 3.38 23.97 5.90
CA THR A 140 3.72 25.28 6.50
C THR A 140 4.00 25.06 7.97
N THR A 141 5.15 25.53 8.46
CA THR A 141 5.54 25.43 9.87
C THR A 141 5.92 26.81 10.38
N GLY A 142 5.49 27.14 11.60
CA GLY A 142 5.93 28.30 12.34
C GLY A 142 7.39 28.21 12.81
N GLN A 143 7.88 29.27 13.40
CA GLN A 143 9.24 29.32 13.92
C GLN A 143 9.43 28.34 15.08
N GLY A 144 10.34 27.37 14.93
CA GLY A 144 10.62 26.34 15.91
C GLY A 144 9.72 25.09 15.82
N ASP A 145 8.63 25.18 15.08
CA ASP A 145 7.71 24.07 14.83
C ASP A 145 8.26 23.11 13.79
N ASN A 146 7.77 21.87 13.79
CA ASN A 146 8.16 20.92 12.77
C ASN A 146 7.08 19.87 12.51
N VAL A 147 7.18 19.25 11.32
CA VAL A 147 6.43 18.06 10.93
C VAL A 147 7.41 16.91 10.73
N SER A 148 7.36 15.91 11.60
CA SER A 148 8.15 14.70 11.45
C SER A 148 7.41 13.69 10.58
N VAL A 149 8.07 13.16 9.56
CA VAL A 149 7.51 12.24 8.57
C VAL A 149 8.04 10.84 8.81
N TYR A 150 7.13 9.89 8.96
CA TYR A 150 7.44 8.47 9.16
C TYR A 150 6.73 7.62 8.13
N THR A 151 7.32 6.45 7.84
CA THR A 151 6.62 5.36 7.16
C THR A 151 6.36 4.22 8.13
N ILE A 152 5.25 3.54 7.92
CA ILE A 152 4.92 2.29 8.59
C ILE A 152 4.86 1.22 7.51
N ASP A 153 5.72 0.22 7.62
CA ASP A 153 5.81 -0.88 6.67
C ASP A 153 4.71 -1.93 6.89
N LYS A 154 4.68 -2.96 6.05
CA LYS A 154 3.72 -4.07 6.16
C LYS A 154 3.79 -4.85 7.47
N ASN A 155 4.92 -4.80 8.18
CA ASN A 155 5.16 -5.48 9.44
C ASN A 155 4.78 -4.59 10.66
N GLY A 156 4.36 -3.34 10.41
CA GLY A 156 4.08 -2.36 11.46
C GLY A 156 5.32 -1.60 11.95
N THR A 157 6.50 -1.81 11.33
CA THR A 157 7.71 -1.10 11.72
C THR A 157 7.64 0.37 11.28
N THR A 158 7.86 1.27 12.22
CA THR A 158 7.89 2.71 11.97
C THR A 158 9.32 3.16 11.66
N ASN A 159 9.52 3.76 10.48
CA ASN A 159 10.80 4.29 10.04
C ASN A 159 10.73 5.81 9.89
N SER A 160 11.63 6.53 10.55
CA SER A 160 11.75 7.99 10.39
C SER A 160 12.33 8.32 9.01
N LEU A 161 11.70 9.26 8.31
CA LEU A 161 12.15 9.71 7.00
C LEU A 161 12.79 11.09 7.05
N ALA A 162 12.10 12.06 7.63
CA ALA A 162 12.55 13.46 7.69
C ALA A 162 11.86 14.22 8.81
N ILE A 163 12.46 15.34 9.18
CA ILE A 163 11.86 16.38 10.00
C ILE A 163 11.83 17.66 9.15
N LEU A 164 10.63 18.15 8.87
CA LEU A 164 10.39 19.36 8.10
C LEU A 164 10.20 20.52 9.08
N SER A 165 11.06 21.52 8.99
CA SER A 165 11.04 22.70 9.82
C SER A 165 10.87 23.96 8.98
N GLU A 166 10.83 25.12 9.62
CA GLU A 166 10.68 26.43 8.99
C GLU A 166 11.54 26.58 7.72
N GLY A 167 10.94 27.11 6.67
CA GLY A 167 11.57 27.33 5.37
C GLY A 167 11.61 26.12 4.42
N LEU A 168 11.13 24.95 4.83
CA LEU A 168 11.09 23.72 4.04
C LEU A 168 9.66 23.38 3.56
N SER A 169 8.97 24.37 3.01
CA SER A 169 7.54 24.26 2.64
C SER A 169 7.23 23.22 1.54
N ASN A 170 8.21 22.80 0.77
CA ASN A 170 8.05 21.77 -0.28
C ASN A 170 9.34 20.96 -0.39
N GLN A 171 9.33 19.74 0.09
CA GLN A 171 10.53 18.89 0.14
C GLN A 171 10.29 17.50 -0.42
N ASP A 172 11.23 17.06 -1.27
CA ASP A 172 11.36 15.66 -1.68
C ASP A 172 12.16 14.87 -0.63
N VAL A 173 11.49 13.97 0.04
CA VAL A 173 12.10 13.08 1.05
C VAL A 173 12.35 11.71 0.45
N SER A 174 13.60 11.27 0.48
CA SER A 174 13.98 9.95 -0.01
C SER A 174 13.49 8.85 0.93
N MET A 175 12.94 7.78 0.37
CA MET A 175 12.47 6.61 1.11
C MET A 175 13.47 5.45 1.07
N THR A 176 14.76 5.74 0.94
CA THR A 176 15.82 4.71 0.82
C THR A 176 16.00 3.84 2.06
N THR A 177 15.51 4.29 3.21
CA THR A 177 15.55 3.54 4.48
C THR A 177 14.42 2.52 4.60
N VAL A 178 13.41 2.58 3.72
CA VAL A 178 12.31 1.61 3.68
C VAL A 178 12.78 0.35 2.97
N GLU A 179 12.52 -0.83 3.51
CA GLU A 179 12.81 -2.10 2.85
C GLU A 179 12.32 -2.11 1.40
N ASN A 180 13.17 -2.61 0.53
CA ASN A 180 13.14 -2.36 -0.91
C ASN A 180 11.88 -2.81 -1.66
N LYS A 181 11.00 -3.64 -1.05
CA LYS A 181 9.80 -4.15 -1.72
C LYS A 181 8.64 -4.25 -0.75
N GLN A 182 7.68 -3.36 -0.89
CA GLN A 182 6.48 -3.34 -0.05
C GLN A 182 5.22 -3.46 -0.92
N GLU A 183 4.24 -4.21 -0.50
CA GLU A 183 2.91 -4.27 -1.14
C GLU A 183 2.15 -2.97 -0.89
N TYR A 184 2.32 -2.42 0.30
CA TYR A 184 1.76 -1.14 0.73
C TYR A 184 2.65 -0.53 1.81
N ILE A 185 2.48 0.75 2.02
CA ILE A 185 3.00 1.50 3.16
C ILE A 185 1.89 2.38 3.72
N SER A 186 2.03 2.78 4.98
CA SER A 186 1.28 3.90 5.55
C SER A 186 2.24 5.01 5.90
N LEU A 187 1.78 6.25 5.87
CA LEU A 187 2.53 7.40 6.33
C LEU A 187 2.00 7.84 7.70
N LYS A 188 2.91 8.31 8.54
CA LYS A 188 2.55 8.99 9.79
C LYS A 188 3.27 10.34 9.82
N PHE A 189 2.49 11.39 9.98
CA PHE A 189 2.98 12.76 10.18
C PHE A 189 2.77 13.12 11.64
N VAL A 190 3.82 13.55 12.30
CA VAL A 190 3.75 14.03 13.69
C VAL A 190 4.03 15.52 13.68
N PHE A 191 3.06 16.28 14.13
CA PHE A 191 3.11 17.73 14.22
C PHE A 191 3.61 18.11 15.60
N ASN A 192 4.67 18.87 15.68
CA ASN A 192 5.22 19.37 16.92
C ASN A 192 5.13 20.90 16.90
N ASN A 193 4.33 21.42 17.81
CA ASN A 193 4.19 22.83 18.09
C ASN A 193 5.03 23.15 19.33
N VAL A 194 6.14 23.83 19.14
CA VAL A 194 7.10 24.14 20.21
C VAL A 194 6.84 25.50 20.82
N THR A 195 6.25 26.40 20.03
CA THR A 195 5.92 27.75 20.45
C THR A 195 4.43 27.86 20.69
N ASP A 196 4.04 28.54 21.78
CA ASP A 196 2.62 28.87 22.08
C ASP A 196 2.02 29.85 21.06
N ASP A 197 2.71 30.08 19.96
CA ASP A 197 2.27 30.97 18.88
C ASP A 197 1.08 30.37 18.14
N GLN A 198 0.23 31.22 17.63
CA GLN A 198 -1.07 30.88 17.05
C GLN A 198 -0.98 30.12 15.72
N GLU A 199 0.21 30.00 15.13
CA GLU A 199 0.43 29.33 13.85
C GLU A 199 0.84 27.87 14.08
N LEU A 200 -0.10 26.95 13.88
CA LEU A 200 0.15 25.52 13.94
C LEU A 200 0.86 25.03 12.67
N PRO A 201 1.69 23.96 12.77
CA PRO A 201 2.15 23.26 11.58
C PRO A 201 0.97 22.73 10.76
N VAL A 202 0.95 23.02 9.47
CA VAL A 202 -0.12 22.61 8.54
C VAL A 202 0.48 21.71 7.48
N LEU A 203 -0.07 20.52 7.32
CA LEU A 203 0.19 19.65 6.17
C LEU A 203 -0.79 20.03 5.05
N GLU A 204 -0.29 20.61 3.98
CA GLU A 204 -1.10 21.06 2.85
C GLU A 204 -1.35 19.92 1.86
N ALA A 205 -0.29 19.20 1.51
CA ALA A 205 -0.35 18.09 0.56
C ALA A 205 0.82 17.13 0.75
N TYR A 206 0.62 15.91 0.26
CA TYR A 206 1.73 14.98 0.05
C TYR A 206 1.52 14.16 -1.22
N GLN A 207 2.61 13.76 -1.84
CA GLN A 207 2.61 12.89 -3.00
C GLN A 207 3.68 11.82 -2.85
N ILE A 208 3.30 10.55 -3.02
CA ILE A 208 4.26 9.44 -3.01
C ILE A 208 4.50 8.98 -4.44
N LYS A 209 5.75 8.65 -4.77
CA LYS A 209 6.11 8.00 -6.02
C LYS A 209 6.63 6.59 -5.77
N ALA A 210 5.96 5.63 -6.38
CA ALA A 210 6.33 4.23 -6.35
C ALA A 210 6.52 3.68 -7.77
N VAL A 211 7.38 2.67 -7.88
CA VAL A 211 7.62 1.94 -9.14
C VAL A 211 7.29 0.48 -8.88
N PRO A 212 6.55 -0.20 -9.75
CA PRO A 212 6.30 -1.63 -9.62
C PRO A 212 7.61 -2.41 -9.48
N ALA A 213 7.68 -3.28 -8.49
CA ALA A 213 8.82 -4.17 -8.27
C ALA A 213 8.57 -5.51 -8.98
N THR A 214 8.23 -5.45 -10.26
CA THR A 214 8.05 -6.66 -11.07
C THR A 214 9.32 -7.49 -11.03
N ARG A 215 9.19 -8.78 -10.81
CA ARG A 215 10.32 -9.69 -11.02
C ARG A 215 10.79 -9.48 -12.45
N ARG A 216 12.08 -9.25 -12.65
CA ARG A 216 12.65 -9.24 -14.00
C ARG A 216 12.36 -10.60 -14.61
N GLN A 217 11.41 -10.65 -15.51
CA GLN A 217 11.18 -11.84 -16.32
C GLN A 217 12.32 -11.93 -17.30
N ARG A 218 13.07 -13.02 -17.24
CA ARG A 218 14.10 -13.30 -18.22
C ARG A 218 13.45 -14.02 -19.38
N ILE A 219 13.57 -13.43 -20.56
CA ILE A 219 13.12 -14.02 -21.82
C ILE A 219 14.37 -14.48 -22.55
N TYR A 220 14.38 -15.72 -22.95
CA TYR A 220 15.45 -16.34 -23.73
C TYR A 220 14.91 -16.68 -25.11
N GLN A 221 15.72 -16.46 -26.14
CA GLN A 221 15.42 -16.88 -27.48
C GLN A 221 16.42 -17.93 -27.91
N TYR A 222 15.91 -19.09 -28.32
CA TYR A 222 16.71 -20.23 -28.78
C TYR A 222 16.50 -20.43 -30.28
N PRO A 223 17.51 -20.08 -31.12
CA PRO A 223 17.52 -20.43 -32.53
C PRO A 223 17.86 -21.93 -32.64
N LEU A 224 16.96 -22.70 -33.19
CA LEU A 224 17.12 -24.14 -33.40
C LEU A 224 17.09 -24.41 -34.90
N SER A 225 18.04 -25.19 -35.38
CA SER A 225 18.00 -25.76 -36.72
C SER A 225 17.13 -27.02 -36.67
N CYS A 226 16.15 -27.11 -37.59
CA CYS A 226 15.19 -28.21 -37.61
C CYS A 226 14.96 -28.68 -39.03
N TYR A 227 15.45 -29.87 -39.38
CA TYR A 227 15.27 -30.49 -40.69
C TYR A 227 14.82 -31.95 -40.56
N ASP A 228 14.19 -32.45 -41.65
CA ASP A 228 13.73 -33.86 -41.73
C ASP A 228 14.85 -34.87 -41.54
N SER A 229 16.03 -34.60 -42.14
CA SER A 229 17.20 -35.42 -42.00
C SER A 229 18.40 -34.56 -41.60
N GLU A 230 19.16 -35.06 -40.67
CA GLU A 230 20.40 -34.44 -40.18
C GLU A 230 21.51 -35.52 -40.10
N MET A 231 22.75 -35.07 -40.26
CA MET A 231 23.91 -35.94 -40.16
C MET A 231 24.70 -35.61 -38.85
N ASP A 232 24.99 -36.59 -38.07
CA ASP A 232 25.81 -36.39 -36.88
C ASP A 232 27.32 -36.25 -37.24
N ARG A 233 28.14 -35.96 -36.23
CA ARG A 233 29.60 -35.79 -36.39
C ARG A 233 30.32 -37.09 -36.88
N TYR A 234 29.64 -38.24 -36.87
CA TYR A 234 30.15 -39.51 -37.35
C TYR A 234 29.62 -39.89 -38.72
N SER A 235 29.00 -38.91 -39.43
CA SER A 235 28.38 -39.12 -40.75
C SER A 235 27.18 -40.10 -40.75
N SER A 236 26.59 -40.35 -39.59
CA SER A 236 25.37 -41.14 -39.52
C SER A 236 24.15 -40.20 -39.77
N ILE A 237 23.33 -40.59 -40.71
CA ILE A 237 22.08 -39.87 -41.05
C ILE A 237 20.98 -40.32 -40.10
N PHE A 238 20.33 -39.40 -39.44
CA PHE A 238 19.17 -39.65 -38.62
C PHE A 238 18.03 -38.69 -39.00
N GLY A 239 16.82 -39.16 -38.78
CA GLY A 239 15.61 -38.46 -39.12
C GLY A 239 14.77 -39.23 -40.13
N TYR A 240 13.63 -38.64 -40.48
CA TYR A 240 12.65 -39.18 -41.44
C TYR A 240 11.83 -38.01 -42.05
N THR A 241 11.23 -38.26 -43.17
CA THR A 241 10.35 -37.29 -43.85
C THR A 241 9.19 -36.90 -42.94
N GLY A 242 9.03 -35.62 -42.68
CA GLY A 242 7.99 -35.05 -41.78
C GLY A 242 8.45 -34.87 -40.33
N ARG A 243 9.67 -35.24 -39.95
CA ARG A 243 10.22 -35.05 -38.59
C ARG A 243 10.24 -33.58 -38.16
N ALA A 244 10.66 -32.70 -39.09
CA ALA A 244 10.72 -31.27 -38.80
C ALA A 244 9.32 -30.71 -38.51
N MET A 245 8.34 -31.07 -39.30
CA MET A 245 6.96 -30.63 -39.10
C MET A 245 6.37 -31.16 -37.79
N GLU A 246 6.61 -32.42 -37.47
CA GLU A 246 6.16 -33.01 -36.20
C GLU A 246 6.77 -32.28 -34.99
N PHE A 247 8.05 -31.93 -35.08
CA PHE A 247 8.74 -31.18 -34.01
C PHE A 247 8.17 -29.78 -33.83
N ILE A 248 7.90 -29.04 -34.92
CA ILE A 248 7.27 -27.72 -34.91
C ILE A 248 5.88 -27.83 -34.27
N GLN A 249 5.03 -28.74 -34.74
CA GLN A 249 3.67 -28.91 -34.23
C GLN A 249 3.65 -29.25 -32.71
N ARG A 250 4.63 -30.02 -32.24
CA ARG A 250 4.75 -30.33 -30.79
C ARG A 250 5.09 -29.10 -29.98
N LEU A 251 5.96 -28.21 -30.47
CA LEU A 251 6.30 -26.98 -29.78
C LEU A 251 5.17 -25.97 -29.80
N GLU A 252 4.46 -25.83 -30.94
CA GLU A 252 3.25 -25.03 -31.06
C GLU A 252 2.14 -25.52 -30.11
N ALA A 253 1.92 -26.81 -29.98
CA ALA A 253 0.97 -27.38 -29.04
C ALA A 253 1.35 -27.11 -27.57
N ILE A 254 2.64 -27.04 -27.24
CA ILE A 254 3.11 -26.67 -25.92
C ILE A 254 2.88 -25.17 -25.70
N GLU A 255 3.15 -24.32 -26.69
CA GLU A 255 2.88 -22.88 -26.66
C GLU A 255 1.39 -22.64 -26.39
N GLU A 256 0.49 -23.21 -27.20
CA GLU A 256 -0.97 -23.06 -27.05
C GLU A 256 -1.49 -23.48 -25.67
N THR A 257 -0.92 -24.56 -25.10
CA THR A 257 -1.35 -25.04 -23.78
C THR A 257 -0.73 -24.26 -22.62
N GLY A 258 0.27 -23.41 -22.86
CA GLY A 258 0.97 -22.64 -21.82
C GLY A 258 1.61 -23.50 -20.72
N ARG A 259 1.94 -24.76 -21.01
CA ARG A 259 2.53 -25.68 -20.04
C ARG A 259 3.95 -25.28 -19.66
N PHE A 260 4.31 -25.58 -18.42
CA PHE A 260 5.68 -25.44 -17.97
C PHE A 260 6.58 -26.47 -18.65
N VAL A 261 7.71 -25.99 -19.14
CA VAL A 261 8.76 -26.80 -19.73
C VAL A 261 10.04 -26.71 -18.91
N ASN A 262 10.77 -27.83 -18.80
CA ASN A 262 12.10 -27.81 -18.24
C ASN A 262 13.10 -27.53 -19.38
N VAL A 263 13.83 -26.45 -19.24
CA VAL A 263 14.82 -26.00 -20.22
C VAL A 263 16.21 -26.27 -19.66
N THR A 264 17.06 -26.88 -20.48
CA THR A 264 18.49 -27.03 -20.19
C THR A 264 19.24 -26.22 -21.25
N ASP A 265 19.88 -25.13 -20.82
CA ASP A 265 20.80 -24.38 -21.68
C ASP A 265 22.17 -25.07 -21.69
N TYR A 266 22.45 -25.83 -22.72
CA TYR A 266 23.71 -26.57 -22.84
C TYR A 266 24.95 -25.68 -22.96
N ARG A 267 24.77 -24.41 -23.31
CA ARG A 267 25.88 -23.44 -23.38
C ARG A 267 26.36 -23.04 -22.00
N THR A 268 25.43 -22.85 -21.07
CA THR A 268 25.71 -22.40 -19.69
C THR A 268 25.63 -23.51 -18.67
N GLY A 269 25.02 -24.66 -19.00
CA GLY A 269 24.67 -25.73 -18.08
C GLY A 269 23.50 -25.42 -17.14
N GLU A 270 22.84 -24.27 -17.34
CA GLU A 270 21.74 -23.85 -16.49
C GLU A 270 20.46 -24.64 -16.82
N GLN A 271 19.80 -25.12 -15.75
CA GLN A 271 18.48 -25.73 -15.84
C GLN A 271 17.43 -24.84 -15.17
N TYR A 272 16.30 -24.62 -15.83
CA TYR A 272 15.21 -23.83 -15.28
C TYR A 272 13.86 -24.24 -15.83
N GLN A 273 12.80 -23.85 -15.14
CA GLN A 273 11.43 -23.95 -15.65
C GLN A 273 11.06 -22.68 -16.39
N GLY A 274 10.35 -22.85 -17.50
CA GLY A 274 9.88 -21.73 -18.31
C GLY A 274 8.55 -22.05 -18.97
N VAL A 275 7.99 -21.02 -19.62
CA VAL A 275 6.83 -21.12 -20.51
C VAL A 275 7.28 -20.69 -21.89
N ILE A 276 6.87 -21.46 -22.92
CA ILE A 276 7.08 -21.05 -24.30
C ILE A 276 6.07 -19.94 -24.61
N GLU A 277 6.59 -18.77 -24.96
CA GLU A 277 5.78 -17.58 -25.30
C GLU A 277 5.52 -17.47 -26.79
N GLU A 278 6.44 -18.00 -27.59
CA GLU A 278 6.35 -17.87 -29.05
C GLU A 278 7.24 -18.92 -29.74
N VAL A 279 6.69 -19.53 -30.75
CA VAL A 279 7.37 -20.43 -31.69
C VAL A 279 7.26 -19.83 -33.09
N ARG A 280 8.39 -19.41 -33.67
CA ARG A 280 8.46 -18.91 -35.05
C ARG A 280 9.26 -19.85 -35.93
N PHE A 281 8.67 -20.33 -36.98
CA PHE A 281 9.35 -21.14 -37.97
C PHE A 281 9.55 -20.33 -39.27
N THR A 282 10.79 -20.35 -39.78
CA THR A 282 11.17 -19.80 -41.05
C THR A 282 11.68 -20.94 -41.93
N ASN A 283 10.97 -21.25 -43.00
CA ASN A 283 11.42 -22.27 -43.95
C ASN A 283 12.64 -21.76 -44.70
N GLU A 284 13.74 -22.48 -44.59
CA GLU A 284 15.00 -22.17 -45.27
C GLU A 284 15.55 -23.42 -45.93
N SER A 285 16.18 -23.25 -47.10
CA SER A 285 16.99 -24.33 -47.65
C SER A 285 18.15 -24.65 -46.73
N SER A 286 18.45 -25.94 -46.55
CA SER A 286 19.54 -26.36 -45.72
C SER A 286 20.84 -25.59 -46.01
N PRO A 287 21.41 -24.89 -45.03
CA PRO A 287 22.65 -24.14 -45.24
C PRO A 287 23.87 -25.08 -45.36
N ASP A 288 23.68 -26.35 -45.06
CA ASP A 288 24.74 -27.31 -44.82
C ASP A 288 24.48 -28.62 -45.63
N LYS A 289 25.54 -29.29 -46.08
CA LYS A 289 25.42 -30.60 -46.70
C LYS A 289 24.95 -31.68 -45.70
N ASN A 290 24.92 -31.35 -44.40
CA ASN A 290 24.60 -32.25 -43.32
C ASN A 290 23.11 -32.32 -42.98
N SER A 291 22.27 -31.50 -43.63
CA SER A 291 20.83 -31.48 -43.44
C SER A 291 20.11 -31.56 -44.76
N SER A 292 18.98 -32.22 -44.84
CA SER A 292 18.15 -32.32 -46.08
C SER A 292 16.69 -32.52 -45.75
N GLY A 293 15.87 -32.34 -46.81
CA GLY A 293 14.41 -32.41 -46.69
C GLY A 293 13.76 -31.09 -46.30
N PHE A 294 12.51 -31.16 -45.84
CA PHE A 294 11.83 -29.99 -45.31
C PHE A 294 12.45 -29.54 -44.00
N GLY A 295 12.56 -28.21 -43.79
CA GLY A 295 13.10 -27.66 -42.56
C GLY A 295 13.44 -26.19 -42.65
N GLY A 296 14.15 -25.69 -41.65
CA GLY A 296 14.56 -24.30 -41.55
C GLY A 296 15.01 -23.91 -40.17
N LEU A 297 14.93 -22.64 -39.90
CA LEU A 297 15.25 -22.03 -38.61
C LEU A 297 13.98 -21.92 -37.75
N LEU A 298 14.02 -22.47 -36.55
CA LEU A 298 12.98 -22.39 -35.56
C LEU A 298 13.46 -21.49 -34.42
N LEU A 299 12.78 -20.38 -34.18
CA LEU A 299 13.06 -19.49 -33.07
C LEU A 299 12.04 -19.75 -31.95
N VAL A 300 12.50 -20.23 -30.82
CA VAL A 300 11.68 -20.50 -29.63
C VAL A 300 11.96 -19.45 -28.56
N THR A 301 10.95 -18.70 -28.19
CA THR A 301 11.01 -17.70 -27.14
C THR A 301 10.47 -18.30 -25.85
N VAL A 302 11.29 -18.36 -24.81
CA VAL A 302 10.95 -18.94 -23.51
C VAL A 302 11.09 -17.91 -22.41
N ARG A 303 10.03 -17.74 -21.64
CA ARG A 303 10.02 -16.95 -20.42
C ARG A 303 10.39 -17.83 -19.22
N LYS A 304 11.48 -17.48 -18.56
CA LYS A 304 11.90 -18.14 -17.31
C LYS A 304 10.97 -17.74 -16.17
N LEU A 305 10.52 -18.72 -15.38
CA LEU A 305 9.67 -18.53 -14.20
C LEU A 305 10.45 -18.17 -12.94
#